data_5512d619ff62b0e0da5ccaf3082fd2e2
#
_entry.id   5512d619ff62b0e0da5ccaf3082fd2e2
#
_cell.length_a   1.000
_cell.length_b   1.000
_cell.length_c   1.000
_cell.angle_alpha   90.00
_cell.angle_beta   90.00
_cell.angle_gamma   90.00
#
_symmetry.space_group_name_H-M   'P 1'
#
loop_
_entity.id
_entity.type
_entity.pdbx_description
1 polymer ?
#
loop_
_entity_poly.entity_id
_entity_poly.type
_entity_poly.pdbx_seq_one_letter_code
_entity_poly.pdbx_strand_id
1 'polypeptide(L)'
;MTTNQGIGVVGVYVDDQDEALAFYVGKLGFRVHTDVRNGPYRWLTVLHPDQPDFQLGLFTPGPPIHDAATAQTLRAMVAKGAMPPLVLHVADCRAAYARLHDQGVEFTQEPVDRCGNVDAGFRDPAGNGWKMIQLAAGGAQ
;
A
#
# COMPACT_ATOMS: atom_id res chain seq x y z
N MET A 1 -1.85 -6.04 31.72
CA MET A 1 -2.16 -6.90 30.56
C MET A 1 -3.31 -6.30 29.78
N THR A 2 -3.16 -6.19 28.47
CA THR A 2 -4.22 -5.68 27.60
C THR A 2 -5.14 -6.81 27.15
N THR A 3 -6.40 -6.48 26.88
CA THR A 3 -7.35 -7.43 26.31
C THR A 3 -7.28 -7.49 24.79
N ASN A 4 -6.67 -6.49 24.14
CA ASN A 4 -6.43 -6.51 22.70
C ASN A 4 -5.10 -7.20 22.39
N GLN A 5 -4.89 -7.54 21.12
CA GLN A 5 -3.71 -8.22 20.65
C GLN A 5 -2.94 -7.39 19.61
N GLY A 6 -3.24 -6.10 19.54
CA GLY A 6 -2.58 -5.19 18.61
C GLY A 6 -3.38 -4.99 17.33
N ILE A 7 -2.76 -4.29 16.38
CA ILE A 7 -3.39 -3.95 15.10
C ILE A 7 -3.23 -5.12 14.14
N GLY A 8 -4.34 -5.66 13.67
CA GLY A 8 -4.32 -6.78 12.72
C GLY A 8 -4.39 -6.34 11.26
N VAL A 9 -5.21 -5.33 10.97
CA VAL A 9 -5.45 -4.86 9.61
C VAL A 9 -5.46 -3.34 9.59
N VAL A 10 -4.78 -2.76 8.60
CA VAL A 10 -4.91 -1.34 8.27
C VAL A 10 -5.39 -1.27 6.82
N GLY A 11 -6.42 -0.49 6.57
CA GLY A 11 -7.02 -0.40 5.25
C GLY A 11 -6.51 0.77 4.44
N VAL A 12 -6.45 0.59 3.13
CA VAL A 12 -6.34 1.67 2.15
C VAL A 12 -7.50 1.55 1.19
N TYR A 13 -7.90 2.67 0.61
CA TYR A 13 -8.94 2.65 -0.41
C TYR A 13 -8.32 2.45 -1.79
N VAL A 14 -8.90 1.51 -2.53
CA VAL A 14 -8.53 1.27 -3.92
C VAL A 14 -9.78 1.40 -4.78
N ASP A 15 -9.58 1.65 -6.06
CA ASP A 15 -10.70 1.82 -6.99
C ASP A 15 -11.17 0.47 -7.54
N ASP A 16 -10.23 -0.39 -7.88
CA ASP A 16 -10.46 -1.72 -8.44
C ASP A 16 -9.61 -2.73 -7.69
N GLN A 17 -10.26 -3.69 -7.02
CA GLN A 17 -9.55 -4.65 -6.17
C GLN A 17 -8.72 -5.64 -6.99
N ASP A 18 -9.14 -6.01 -8.18
CA ASP A 18 -8.34 -6.90 -9.02
C ASP A 18 -7.10 -6.19 -9.56
N GLU A 19 -7.23 -4.93 -9.94
CA GLU A 19 -6.09 -4.10 -10.33
C GLU A 19 -5.13 -3.92 -9.15
N ALA A 20 -5.66 -3.72 -7.95
CA ALA A 20 -4.85 -3.63 -6.73
C ALA A 20 -4.09 -4.92 -6.47
N LEU A 21 -4.71 -6.08 -6.67
CA LEU A 21 -4.02 -7.37 -6.52
C LEU A 21 -2.87 -7.52 -7.52
N ALA A 22 -3.08 -7.12 -8.77
CA ALA A 22 -2.01 -7.19 -9.78
C ALA A 22 -0.82 -6.34 -9.36
N PHE A 23 -1.07 -5.24 -8.66
CA PHE A 23 -0.01 -4.37 -8.17
C PHE A 23 0.64 -4.91 -6.89
N TYR A 24 -0.15 -5.12 -5.84
CA TYR A 24 0.39 -5.50 -4.53
C TYR A 24 0.98 -6.90 -4.54
N VAL A 25 0.34 -7.84 -5.20
CA VAL A 25 0.86 -9.21 -5.30
C VAL A 25 1.84 -9.32 -6.46
N GLY A 26 1.45 -8.84 -7.63
CA GLY A 26 2.25 -9.05 -8.84
C GLY A 26 3.52 -8.21 -8.90
N LYS A 27 3.51 -6.99 -8.35
CA LYS A 27 4.67 -6.10 -8.42
C LYS A 27 5.39 -5.94 -7.10
N LEU A 28 4.66 -5.78 -5.98
CA LEU A 28 5.29 -5.60 -4.67
C LEU A 28 5.60 -6.90 -3.95
N GLY A 29 5.09 -8.04 -4.42
CA GLY A 29 5.42 -9.34 -3.83
C GLY A 29 4.65 -9.68 -2.56
N PHE A 30 3.54 -8.99 -2.31
CA PHE A 30 2.65 -9.35 -1.20
C PHE A 30 1.90 -10.63 -1.54
N ARG A 31 1.27 -11.25 -0.54
CA ARG A 31 0.42 -12.42 -0.73
C ARG A 31 -0.98 -12.11 -0.24
N VAL A 32 -1.99 -12.74 -0.88
CA VAL A 32 -3.37 -12.66 -0.41
C VAL A 32 -3.47 -13.39 0.92
N HIS A 33 -4.04 -12.73 1.92
CA HIS A 33 -4.37 -13.36 3.20
C HIS A 33 -5.84 -13.79 3.19
N THR A 34 -6.74 -12.85 2.88
CA THR A 34 -8.18 -13.13 2.89
C THR A 34 -8.81 -12.51 1.66
N ASP A 35 -9.71 -13.25 1.03
CA ASP A 35 -10.50 -12.78 -0.10
C ASP A 35 -11.88 -13.42 0.00
N VAL A 36 -12.81 -12.70 0.62
CA VAL A 36 -14.15 -13.21 0.91
C VAL A 36 -15.17 -12.21 0.38
N ARG A 37 -16.15 -12.71 -0.37
CA ARG A 37 -17.26 -11.90 -0.87
C ARG A 37 -18.49 -12.15 -0.01
N ASN A 38 -19.19 -11.07 0.30
CA ASN A 38 -20.46 -11.10 1.01
C ASN A 38 -21.41 -10.16 0.27
N GLY A 39 -22.20 -10.72 -0.67
CA GLY A 39 -23.00 -9.93 -1.57
C GLY A 39 -22.13 -9.06 -2.45
N PRO A 40 -22.41 -7.76 -2.55
CA PRO A 40 -21.58 -6.83 -3.32
C PRO A 40 -20.26 -6.46 -2.64
N TYR A 41 -20.11 -6.80 -1.36
CA TYR A 41 -18.93 -6.43 -0.59
C TYR A 41 -17.85 -7.51 -0.70
N ARG A 42 -16.61 -7.08 -0.89
CA ARG A 42 -15.45 -7.98 -0.94
C ARG A 42 -14.46 -7.56 0.14
N TRP A 43 -14.23 -8.44 1.10
CA TRP A 43 -13.20 -8.29 2.12
C TRP A 43 -11.91 -8.88 1.57
N LEU A 44 -10.96 -8.01 1.24
CA LEU A 44 -9.70 -8.42 0.61
C LEU A 44 -8.54 -7.85 1.42
N THR A 45 -7.65 -8.74 1.87
CA THR A 45 -6.43 -8.33 2.55
C THR A 45 -5.22 -9.04 1.98
N VAL A 46 -4.09 -8.35 2.03
CA VAL A 46 -2.80 -8.89 1.62
C VAL A 46 -1.81 -8.72 2.78
N LEU A 47 -0.70 -9.45 2.73
CA LEU A 47 0.36 -9.30 3.71
C LEU A 47 1.72 -9.45 3.03
N HIS A 48 2.73 -8.84 3.63
CA HIS A 48 4.12 -9.07 3.21
C HIS A 48 4.59 -10.41 3.79
N PRO A 49 5.27 -11.26 2.98
CA PRO A 49 5.71 -12.59 3.45
C PRO A 49 6.57 -12.55 4.71
N ASP A 50 7.35 -11.49 4.91
CA ASP A 50 8.20 -11.33 6.09
C ASP A 50 7.49 -10.65 7.26
N GLN A 51 6.21 -10.32 7.09
CA GLN A 51 5.41 -9.65 8.12
C GLN A 51 4.02 -10.30 8.20
N PRO A 52 3.97 -11.59 8.54
CA PRO A 52 2.72 -12.36 8.43
C PRO A 52 1.63 -11.96 9.41
N ASP A 53 1.96 -11.24 10.46
CA ASP A 53 1.00 -10.86 11.49
C ASP A 53 0.32 -9.51 11.22
N PHE A 54 0.66 -8.85 10.11
CA PHE A 54 0.10 -7.56 9.77
C PHE A 54 -0.52 -7.60 8.37
N GLN A 55 -1.77 -7.18 8.27
CA GLN A 55 -2.51 -7.21 7.02
C GLN A 55 -2.78 -5.80 6.51
N LEU A 56 -2.69 -5.64 5.19
CA LEU A 56 -3.13 -4.45 4.49
C LEU A 56 -4.46 -4.76 3.83
N GLY A 57 -5.51 -4.04 4.20
CA GLY A 57 -6.82 -4.18 3.58
C GLY A 57 -6.91 -3.36 2.31
N LEU A 58 -7.39 -3.98 1.23
CA LEU A 58 -7.59 -3.31 -0.06
C LEU A 58 -9.09 -3.17 -0.27
N PHE A 59 -9.64 -2.05 0.20
CA PHE A 59 -11.09 -1.84 0.27
C PHE A 59 -11.53 -0.78 -0.73
N THR A 60 -12.73 -0.96 -1.29
CA THR A 60 -13.31 0.04 -2.19
C THR A 60 -14.28 0.93 -1.42
N PRO A 61 -14.27 2.24 -1.65
CA PRO A 61 -15.31 3.11 -1.10
C PRO A 61 -16.68 2.73 -1.67
N GLY A 62 -17.68 2.70 -0.83
CA GLY A 62 -19.03 2.38 -1.27
C GLY A 62 -19.88 1.75 -0.17
N PRO A 63 -21.13 1.33 -0.54
CA PRO A 63 -21.99 0.67 0.41
C PRO A 63 -21.43 -0.69 0.82
N PRO A 64 -21.74 -1.18 2.04
CA PRO A 64 -22.63 -0.56 3.02
C PRO A 64 -21.97 0.51 3.90
N ILE A 65 -20.66 0.75 3.72
CA ILE A 65 -19.89 1.65 4.61
C ILE A 65 -20.14 3.11 4.27
N HIS A 66 -20.16 3.44 2.97
CA HIS A 66 -20.25 4.80 2.50
C HIS A 66 -21.47 4.99 1.60
N ASP A 67 -22.12 6.16 1.72
CA ASP A 67 -23.11 6.57 0.74
C ASP A 67 -22.40 6.96 -0.57
N ALA A 68 -23.19 7.19 -1.63
CA ALA A 68 -22.64 7.46 -2.96
C ALA A 68 -21.77 8.73 -2.99
N ALA A 69 -22.21 9.79 -2.32
CA ALA A 69 -21.48 11.06 -2.31
C ALA A 69 -20.15 10.92 -1.57
N THR A 70 -20.15 10.25 -0.43
CA THR A 70 -18.93 10.02 0.35
C THR A 70 -17.96 9.12 -0.43
N ALA A 71 -18.47 8.06 -1.05
CA ALA A 71 -17.62 7.16 -1.85
C ALA A 71 -16.96 7.91 -3.00
N GLN A 72 -17.69 8.77 -3.69
CA GLN A 72 -17.14 9.57 -4.78
C GLN A 72 -16.05 10.53 -4.28
N THR A 73 -16.28 11.18 -3.14
CA THR A 73 -15.29 12.08 -2.54
C THR A 73 -14.02 11.32 -2.17
N LEU A 74 -14.16 10.14 -1.55
CA LEU A 74 -13.01 9.32 -1.19
C LEU A 74 -12.21 8.89 -2.41
N ARG A 75 -12.88 8.44 -3.48
CA ARG A 75 -12.20 8.07 -4.72
C ARG A 75 -11.41 9.23 -5.30
N ALA A 76 -11.99 10.41 -5.30
CA ALA A 76 -11.32 11.62 -5.80
C ALA A 76 -10.09 11.97 -4.95
N MET A 77 -10.20 11.86 -3.64
CA MET A 77 -9.08 12.14 -2.72
C MET A 77 -7.94 11.15 -2.90
N VAL A 78 -8.26 9.87 -3.05
CA VAL A 78 -7.25 8.84 -3.32
C VAL A 78 -6.56 9.11 -4.66
N ALA A 79 -7.35 9.38 -5.70
CA ALA A 79 -6.82 9.56 -7.05
C ALA A 79 -5.81 10.71 -7.14
N LYS A 80 -6.01 11.78 -6.37
CA LYS A 80 -5.07 12.91 -6.38
C LYS A 80 -3.95 12.80 -5.35
N GLY A 81 -3.86 11.66 -4.66
CA GLY A 81 -2.78 11.42 -3.70
C GLY A 81 -2.91 12.17 -2.40
N ALA A 82 -4.13 12.51 -1.98
CA ALA A 82 -4.38 13.31 -0.78
C ALA A 82 -4.44 12.49 0.51
N MET A 83 -4.40 11.15 0.40
CA MET A 83 -4.46 10.28 1.58
C MET A 83 -3.08 10.15 2.23
N PRO A 84 -3.02 9.73 3.51
CA PRO A 84 -1.72 9.55 4.16
C PRO A 84 -0.83 8.58 3.40
N PRO A 85 0.48 8.86 3.34
CA PRO A 85 1.39 7.95 2.65
C PRO A 85 1.62 6.68 3.45
N LEU A 86 1.90 5.58 2.74
CA LEU A 86 2.37 4.35 3.33
C LEU A 86 3.87 4.28 3.16
N VAL A 87 4.55 3.55 4.05
CA VAL A 87 5.99 3.42 4.02
C VAL A 87 6.36 1.95 3.94
N LEU A 88 7.24 1.62 3.01
CA LEU A 88 7.77 0.28 2.81
C LEU A 88 9.28 0.32 3.06
N HIS A 89 9.76 -0.49 3.97
CA HIS A 89 11.21 -0.63 4.16
C HIS A 89 11.78 -1.59 3.12
N VAL A 90 12.90 -1.22 2.52
CA VAL A 90 13.58 -2.03 1.50
C VAL A 90 15.05 -2.15 1.84
N ALA A 91 15.68 -3.24 1.42
CA ALA A 91 17.10 -3.46 1.67
C ALA A 91 17.97 -2.59 0.74
N ASP A 92 17.51 -2.38 -0.51
CA ASP A 92 18.25 -1.63 -1.52
C ASP A 92 17.24 -0.81 -2.35
N CYS A 93 17.14 0.47 -2.02
CA CYS A 93 16.14 1.35 -2.63
C CYS A 93 16.38 1.56 -4.13
N ARG A 94 17.64 1.70 -4.54
CA ARG A 94 17.94 1.95 -5.96
C ARG A 94 17.65 0.72 -6.82
N ALA A 95 17.94 -0.48 -6.32
CA ALA A 95 17.63 -1.72 -7.03
C ALA A 95 16.12 -1.94 -7.08
N ALA A 96 15.41 -1.69 -5.98
CA ALA A 96 13.95 -1.80 -5.96
C ALA A 96 13.31 -0.80 -6.93
N TYR A 97 13.81 0.43 -6.96
CA TYR A 97 13.35 1.45 -7.89
C TYR A 97 13.50 0.98 -9.34
N ALA A 98 14.69 0.51 -9.71
CA ALA A 98 14.94 0.08 -11.09
C ALA A 98 13.99 -1.05 -11.50
N ARG A 99 13.81 -2.04 -10.63
CA ARG A 99 12.93 -3.18 -10.93
C ARG A 99 11.47 -2.75 -11.06
N LEU A 100 10.97 -1.95 -10.12
CA LEU A 100 9.58 -1.51 -10.15
C LEU A 100 9.31 -0.53 -11.29
N HIS A 101 10.26 0.36 -11.56
CA HIS A 101 10.15 1.28 -12.68
C HIS A 101 10.04 0.51 -14.01
N ASP A 102 10.85 -0.54 -14.18
CA ASP A 102 10.79 -1.38 -15.38
C ASP A 102 9.45 -2.12 -15.49
N GLN A 103 8.78 -2.38 -14.38
CA GLN A 103 7.46 -3.01 -14.36
C GLN A 103 6.33 -1.99 -14.54
N GLY A 104 6.64 -0.73 -14.79
CA GLY A 104 5.64 0.29 -15.06
C GLY A 104 5.04 0.96 -13.84
N VAL A 105 5.64 0.81 -12.66
CA VAL A 105 5.18 1.51 -11.46
C VAL A 105 5.41 3.01 -11.63
N GLU A 106 4.40 3.80 -11.30
CA GLU A 106 4.47 5.26 -11.39
C GLU A 106 5.25 5.81 -10.20
N PHE A 107 6.46 6.32 -10.44
CA PHE A 107 7.26 6.97 -9.41
C PHE A 107 7.03 8.48 -9.40
N THR A 108 6.86 9.02 -8.22
CA THR A 108 6.71 10.46 -7.99
C THR A 108 8.02 11.10 -7.56
N GLN A 109 8.98 10.28 -7.12
CA GLN A 109 10.29 10.76 -6.71
C GLN A 109 11.32 9.65 -6.93
N GLU A 110 12.41 9.97 -7.60
CA GLU A 110 13.53 9.05 -7.78
C GLU A 110 14.30 8.88 -6.47
N PRO A 111 15.13 7.83 -6.34
CA PRO A 111 15.91 7.64 -5.13
C PRO A 111 16.77 8.85 -4.78
N VAL A 112 16.68 9.27 -3.51
CA VAL A 112 17.45 10.38 -2.96
C VAL A 112 18.13 9.90 -1.70
N ASP A 113 19.44 10.21 -1.59
CA ASP A 113 20.22 9.92 -0.39
C ASP A 113 20.01 11.08 0.60
N ARG A 114 19.52 10.75 1.80
CA ARG A 114 19.31 11.72 2.87
C ARG A 114 20.09 11.28 4.10
N CYS A 115 21.35 11.68 4.17
CA CYS A 115 22.24 11.34 5.30
C CYS A 115 22.36 9.83 5.49
N GLY A 116 22.47 9.09 4.40
CA GLY A 116 22.63 7.65 4.40
C GLY A 116 21.35 6.85 4.23
N ASN A 117 20.20 7.42 4.54
CA ASN A 117 18.93 6.81 4.19
C ASN A 117 18.62 7.13 2.72
N VAL A 118 18.16 6.14 1.96
CA VAL A 118 17.80 6.34 0.57
C VAL A 118 16.31 6.08 0.43
N ASP A 119 15.58 7.06 -0.10
CA ASP A 119 14.15 6.89 -0.27
C ASP A 119 13.69 7.25 -1.68
N ALA A 120 12.55 6.69 -2.07
CA ALA A 120 11.90 6.97 -3.34
C ALA A 120 10.39 6.93 -3.11
N GLY A 121 9.65 7.63 -3.96
CA GLY A 121 8.20 7.69 -3.84
C GLY A 121 7.51 7.11 -5.06
N PHE A 122 6.41 6.37 -4.85
CA PHE A 122 5.62 5.84 -5.94
C PHE A 122 4.14 5.85 -5.56
N ARG A 123 3.28 5.49 -6.52
CA ARG A 123 1.84 5.40 -6.31
C ARG A 123 1.34 4.02 -6.69
N ASP A 124 0.29 3.58 -5.99
CA ASP A 124 -0.45 2.41 -6.45
C ASP A 124 -1.41 2.82 -7.58
N PRO A 125 -2.08 1.86 -8.24
CA PRO A 125 -2.96 2.20 -9.38
C PRO A 125 -4.12 3.13 -9.02
N ALA A 126 -4.59 3.12 -7.78
CA ALA A 126 -5.68 4.00 -7.36
C ALA A 126 -5.20 5.42 -7.10
N GLY A 127 -3.91 5.62 -6.81
CA GLY A 127 -3.32 6.91 -6.52
C GLY A 127 -2.72 7.03 -5.13
N ASN A 128 -2.81 5.99 -4.29
CA ASN A 128 -2.23 6.02 -2.95
C ASN A 128 -0.73 6.19 -3.03
N GLY A 129 -0.20 7.15 -2.25
CA GLY A 129 1.23 7.42 -2.19
C GLY A 129 1.95 6.43 -1.29
N TRP A 130 3.09 5.96 -1.78
CA TRP A 130 4.01 5.09 -1.06
C TRP A 130 5.39 5.71 -1.04
N LYS A 131 6.12 5.45 0.03
CA LYS A 131 7.52 5.78 0.14
C LYS A 131 8.28 4.48 0.41
N MET A 132 9.34 4.21 -0.38
CA MET A 132 10.28 3.14 -0.05
C MET A 132 11.46 3.77 0.67
N ILE A 133 11.90 3.16 1.76
CA ILE A 133 13.02 3.69 2.53
C ILE A 133 14.02 2.58 2.82
N GLN A 134 15.27 2.81 2.42
CA GLN A 134 16.42 2.02 2.82
C GLN A 134 17.09 2.76 3.95
N LEU A 135 17.11 2.16 5.14
CA LEU A 135 17.73 2.79 6.30
C LEU A 135 19.25 2.71 6.19
N ALA A 136 19.93 3.73 6.68
CA ALA A 136 21.39 3.73 6.75
C ALA A 136 21.88 2.56 7.60
N ALA A 137 23.05 2.03 7.23
CA ALA A 137 23.66 0.93 7.98
C ALA A 137 23.89 1.34 9.44
N GLY A 138 23.37 0.52 10.36
CA GLY A 138 23.41 0.83 11.78
C GLY A 138 22.50 1.96 12.21
N GLY A 139 21.67 2.47 11.29
CA GLY A 139 20.76 3.56 11.57
C GLY A 139 19.55 3.10 12.37
N ALA A 140 19.19 3.90 13.37
CA ALA A 140 17.92 3.74 14.06
C ALA A 140 16.90 4.70 13.46
N GLN A 141 15.65 4.42 13.69
CA GLN A 141 14.56 5.26 13.21
C GLN A 141 14.55 6.58 13.87
#